data_6482cdb735edb8f6e0a9eb44310d628f
#
_entry.id   6482cdb735edb8f6e0a9eb44310d628f
#
_cell.length_a   1.000
_cell.length_b   1.000
_cell.length_c   1.000
_cell.angle_alpha   90.00
_cell.angle_beta   90.00
_cell.angle_gamma   90.00
#
_symmetry.space_group_name_H-M   'P 1'
#
loop_
_entity.id
_entity.type
_entity.pdbx_description
1 polymer ?
#
loop_
_entity_poly.entity_id
_entity_poly.type
_entity_poly.pdbx_seq_one_letter_code
_entity_poly.pdbx_strand_id
1 'polypeptide(L)'
;DIVVAKVSASFIQAFSKIGLIPDSGGTFTLPRLIGMQRASALMMMGDKVSATDAQNMGMIYKVFADDVYEAEVQKIALQLAQMPTYGLALTKKALNQTFNNTLEAQLELEDVLQTMAGNSEDYKEGTSAFLEKRMPVFKGK
;
A
#
# COMPACT_ATOMS: atom_id res chain seq x y z
N ASP A 1 3.63 -2.17 -0.56
CA ASP A 1 2.48 -1.36 -0.97
C ASP A 1 1.20 -1.75 -0.20
N ILE A 2 0.81 -3.00 -0.25
CA ILE A 2 -0.37 -3.52 0.46
C ILE A 2 0.11 -4.57 1.46
N VAL A 3 -0.05 -4.30 2.75
CA VAL A 3 0.41 -5.19 3.82
C VAL A 3 -0.81 -5.86 4.45
N VAL A 4 -0.79 -7.18 4.52
CA VAL A 4 -1.79 -7.99 5.20
C VAL A 4 -1.13 -8.93 6.20
N ALA A 5 -1.84 -9.33 7.24
CA ALA A 5 -1.30 -10.18 8.29
C ALA A 5 -2.31 -11.25 8.75
N LYS A 6 -1.80 -12.32 9.36
CA LYS A 6 -2.59 -13.27 10.15
C LYS A 6 -3.05 -12.61 11.45
N VAL A 7 -4.22 -12.97 11.96
CA VAL A 7 -4.71 -12.45 13.24
C VAL A 7 -3.77 -12.78 14.40
N SER A 8 -3.06 -13.91 14.32
CA SER A 8 -2.05 -14.32 15.31
C SER A 8 -0.74 -13.53 15.22
N ALA A 9 -0.51 -12.75 14.16
CA ALA A 9 0.70 -11.97 13.98
C ALA A 9 0.75 -10.76 14.93
N SER A 10 1.97 -10.25 15.12
CA SER A 10 2.20 -9.06 15.92
C SER A 10 3.44 -8.32 15.44
N PHE A 11 3.51 -7.05 15.78
CA PHE A 11 4.58 -6.14 15.40
C PHE A 11 5.24 -5.56 16.65
N ILE A 12 6.54 -5.32 16.61
CA ILE A 12 7.28 -4.72 17.71
C ILE A 12 8.44 -3.89 17.19
N GLN A 13 8.64 -2.71 17.78
CA GLN A 13 9.81 -1.83 17.57
C GLN A 13 10.74 -1.94 18.79
N ALA A 14 11.44 -3.07 18.94
CA ALA A 14 12.15 -3.40 20.15
C ALA A 14 13.54 -2.71 20.29
N PHE A 15 13.91 -1.83 19.37
CA PHE A 15 15.23 -1.17 19.32
C PHE A 15 15.57 -0.42 20.62
N SER A 16 14.61 0.31 21.19
CA SER A 16 14.80 1.05 22.45
C SER A 16 15.19 0.17 23.63
N LYS A 17 14.76 -1.09 23.63
CA LYS A 17 15.06 -2.05 24.72
C LYS A 17 16.52 -2.48 24.78
N ILE A 18 17.28 -2.24 23.71
CA ILE A 18 18.72 -2.54 23.60
C ILE A 18 19.56 -1.30 23.31
N GLY A 19 18.99 -0.10 23.52
CA GLY A 19 19.69 1.18 23.36
C GLY A 19 19.92 1.62 21.91
N LEU A 20 19.16 1.06 20.94
CA LEU A 20 19.22 1.43 19.54
C LEU A 20 18.01 2.29 19.12
N ILE A 21 18.13 2.93 17.96
CA ILE A 21 17.01 3.58 17.27
C ILE A 21 16.46 2.65 16.20
N PRO A 22 15.15 2.77 15.82
CA PRO A 22 14.63 2.07 14.65
C PRO A 22 15.38 2.47 13.39
N ASP A 23 15.76 1.48 12.59
CA ASP A 23 16.48 1.63 11.33
C ASP A 23 15.60 1.32 10.10
N SER A 24 16.25 1.05 8.95
CA SER A 24 15.59 0.63 7.69
C SER A 24 14.45 1.54 7.25
N GLY A 25 14.50 2.82 7.60
CA GLY A 25 13.45 3.80 7.29
C GLY A 25 12.24 3.75 8.22
N GLY A 26 12.30 3.00 9.33
CA GLY A 26 11.19 2.89 10.28
C GLY A 26 10.74 4.25 10.82
N THR A 27 11.69 5.12 11.21
CA THR A 27 11.41 6.48 11.69
C THR A 27 10.82 7.42 10.63
N PHE A 28 10.96 7.08 9.35
CA PHE A 28 10.35 7.82 8.25
C PHE A 28 8.96 7.30 7.91
N THR A 29 8.81 5.98 7.77
CA THR A 29 7.57 5.37 7.26
C THR A 29 6.49 5.25 8.31
N LEU A 30 6.81 4.80 9.52
CA LEU A 30 5.80 4.51 10.54
C LEU A 30 4.99 5.74 10.96
N PRO A 31 5.61 6.92 11.27
CA PRO A 31 4.82 8.11 11.63
C PRO A 31 3.94 8.63 10.49
N ARG A 32 4.28 8.35 9.23
CA ARG A 32 3.45 8.69 8.07
C ARG A 32 2.23 7.78 7.94
N LEU A 33 2.34 6.53 8.38
CA LEU A 33 1.23 5.58 8.37
C LEU A 33 0.26 5.78 9.54
N ILE A 34 0.77 5.96 10.77
CA ILE A 34 -0.06 5.90 11.98
C ILE A 34 -0.07 7.20 12.81
N GLY A 35 0.61 8.23 12.33
CA GLY A 35 0.78 9.51 13.00
C GLY A 35 1.90 9.49 14.06
N MET A 36 2.43 10.70 14.37
CA MET A 36 3.60 10.88 15.22
C MET A 36 3.41 10.31 16.63
N GLN A 37 2.26 10.52 17.27
CA GLN A 37 2.02 10.11 18.65
C GLN A 37 2.10 8.58 18.82
N ARG A 38 1.43 7.84 17.95
CA ARG A 38 1.47 6.37 18.00
C ARG A 38 2.85 5.82 17.65
N ALA A 39 3.48 6.38 16.61
CA ALA A 39 4.82 5.97 16.20
C ALA A 39 5.85 6.20 17.31
N SER A 40 5.82 7.37 17.97
CA SER A 40 6.69 7.68 19.11
C SER A 40 6.50 6.71 20.26
N ALA A 41 5.26 6.43 20.64
CA ALA A 41 4.95 5.48 21.71
C ALA A 41 5.52 4.08 21.40
N LEU A 42 5.22 3.55 20.20
CA LEU A 42 5.70 2.22 19.79
C LEU A 42 7.23 2.12 19.72
N MET A 43 7.88 3.16 19.20
CA MET A 43 9.34 3.17 19.06
C MET A 43 10.09 3.38 20.39
N MET A 44 9.56 4.24 21.27
CA MET A 44 10.21 4.57 22.53
C MET A 44 9.93 3.53 23.62
N MET A 45 8.70 3.03 23.72
CA MET A 45 8.34 2.01 24.72
C MET A 45 8.64 0.58 24.25
N GLY A 46 8.64 0.35 22.93
CA GLY A 46 8.91 -0.97 22.37
C GLY A 46 7.83 -2.00 22.71
N ASP A 47 6.57 -1.56 22.79
CA ASP A 47 5.45 -2.43 23.10
C ASP A 47 5.04 -3.26 21.89
N LYS A 48 4.52 -4.45 22.16
CA LYS A 48 3.99 -5.36 21.15
C LYS A 48 2.60 -4.91 20.71
N VAL A 49 2.41 -4.83 19.39
CA VAL A 49 1.13 -4.47 18.76
C VAL A 49 0.53 -5.71 18.12
N SER A 50 -0.74 -5.99 18.40
CA SER A 50 -1.47 -7.06 17.71
C SER A 50 -1.71 -6.71 16.24
N ALA A 51 -1.92 -7.71 15.38
CA ALA A 51 -2.27 -7.48 13.98
C ALA A 51 -3.58 -6.68 13.85
N THR A 52 -4.56 -6.93 14.72
CA THR A 52 -5.83 -6.21 14.74
C THR A 52 -5.63 -4.73 15.10
N ASP A 53 -4.82 -4.42 16.11
CA ASP A 53 -4.53 -3.03 16.46
C ASP A 53 -3.72 -2.34 15.36
N ALA A 54 -2.77 -3.06 14.72
CA ALA A 54 -2.02 -2.55 13.58
C ALA A 54 -2.94 -2.17 12.41
N GLN A 55 -3.95 -2.99 12.10
CA GLN A 55 -4.99 -2.66 11.12
C GLN A 55 -5.81 -1.44 11.54
N ASN A 56 -6.30 -1.42 12.79
CA ASN A 56 -7.15 -0.34 13.30
C ASN A 56 -6.46 1.02 13.32
N MET A 57 -5.14 1.05 13.47
CA MET A 57 -4.36 2.29 13.45
C MET A 57 -3.84 2.68 12.06
N GLY A 58 -4.07 1.88 11.03
CA GLY A 58 -3.61 2.14 9.67
C GLY A 58 -2.15 1.75 9.38
N MET A 59 -1.54 0.95 10.24
CA MET A 59 -0.18 0.42 10.04
C MET A 59 -0.14 -0.61 8.90
N ILE A 60 -1.20 -1.43 8.79
CA ILE A 60 -1.40 -2.43 7.74
C ILE A 60 -2.81 -2.31 7.17
N TYR A 61 -3.01 -2.87 5.97
CA TYR A 61 -4.27 -2.79 5.25
C TYR A 61 -5.35 -3.69 5.87
N LYS A 62 -5.03 -4.99 6.10
CA LYS A 62 -6.06 -5.95 6.51
C LYS A 62 -5.48 -7.14 7.29
N VAL A 63 -6.33 -7.70 8.16
CA VAL A 63 -6.05 -8.91 8.92
C VAL A 63 -7.01 -10.01 8.51
N PHE A 64 -6.52 -11.24 8.42
CA PHE A 64 -7.31 -12.43 8.14
C PHE A 64 -7.13 -13.46 9.25
N ALA A 65 -8.15 -14.31 9.47
CA ALA A 65 -8.01 -15.49 10.32
C ALA A 65 -6.92 -16.43 9.76
N ASP A 66 -6.24 -17.13 10.65
CA ASP A 66 -5.02 -17.88 10.28
C ASP A 66 -5.31 -19.01 9.28
N ASP A 67 -6.45 -19.63 9.37
CA ASP A 67 -6.91 -20.75 8.53
C ASP A 67 -7.27 -20.34 7.10
N VAL A 68 -7.67 -19.09 6.89
CA VAL A 68 -8.03 -18.57 5.55
C VAL A 68 -6.97 -17.63 4.95
N TYR A 69 -5.93 -17.28 5.72
CA TYR A 69 -4.95 -16.27 5.33
C TYR A 69 -4.33 -16.51 3.94
N GLU A 70 -3.83 -17.72 3.70
CA GLU A 70 -3.16 -18.05 2.43
C GLU A 70 -4.11 -17.90 1.22
N ALA A 71 -5.36 -18.35 1.37
CA ALA A 71 -6.37 -18.22 0.33
C ALA A 71 -6.73 -16.75 0.04
N GLU A 72 -6.88 -15.94 1.09
CA GLU A 72 -7.20 -14.52 0.94
C GLU A 72 -6.02 -13.72 0.36
N VAL A 73 -4.78 -14.03 0.73
CA VAL A 73 -3.58 -13.44 0.11
C VAL A 73 -3.52 -13.77 -1.38
N GLN A 74 -3.71 -15.04 -1.73
CA GLN A 74 -3.72 -15.48 -3.12
C GLN A 74 -4.82 -14.78 -3.93
N LYS A 75 -6.00 -14.61 -3.36
CA LYS A 75 -7.12 -13.90 -3.98
C LYS A 75 -6.77 -12.43 -4.28
N ILE A 76 -6.17 -11.72 -3.30
CA ILE A 76 -5.72 -10.33 -3.50
C ILE A 76 -4.65 -10.27 -4.60
N ALA A 77 -3.67 -11.17 -4.58
CA ALA A 77 -2.59 -11.21 -5.56
C ALA A 77 -3.12 -11.46 -6.98
N LEU A 78 -4.03 -12.42 -7.15
CA LEU A 78 -4.69 -12.71 -8.43
C LEU A 78 -5.55 -11.52 -8.90
N GLN A 79 -6.28 -10.88 -7.99
CA GLN A 79 -7.05 -9.68 -8.32
C GLN A 79 -6.14 -8.58 -8.88
N LEU A 80 -5.02 -8.28 -8.21
CA LEU A 80 -4.06 -7.27 -8.67
C LEU A 80 -3.41 -7.66 -10.00
N ALA A 81 -3.09 -8.93 -10.19
CA ALA A 81 -2.49 -9.44 -11.43
C ALA A 81 -3.43 -9.34 -12.65
N GLN A 82 -4.75 -9.34 -12.40
CA GLN A 82 -5.77 -9.19 -13.46
C GLN A 82 -6.15 -7.73 -13.73
N MET A 83 -5.65 -6.79 -12.94
CA MET A 83 -5.89 -5.36 -13.14
C MET A 83 -4.91 -4.76 -14.17
N PRO A 84 -5.15 -3.53 -14.67
CA PRO A 84 -4.24 -2.83 -15.59
C PRO A 84 -2.94 -2.48 -14.87
N THR A 85 -2.00 -3.43 -14.85
CA THR A 85 -0.78 -3.35 -14.02
C THR A 85 0.13 -2.18 -14.39
N TYR A 86 0.08 -1.70 -15.65
CA TYR A 86 0.76 -0.45 -16.02
C TYR A 86 0.18 0.75 -15.26
N GLY A 87 -1.13 0.90 -15.21
CA GLY A 87 -1.81 1.95 -14.44
C GLY A 87 -1.52 1.84 -12.94
N LEU A 88 -1.49 0.60 -12.39
CA LEU A 88 -1.09 0.37 -10.98
C LEU A 88 0.37 0.81 -10.72
N ALA A 89 1.29 0.54 -11.65
CA ALA A 89 2.68 0.98 -11.52
C ALA A 89 2.80 2.51 -11.51
N LEU A 90 2.04 3.22 -12.36
CA LEU A 90 1.99 4.67 -12.39
C LEU A 90 1.37 5.24 -11.10
N THR A 91 0.31 4.61 -10.58
CA THR A 91 -0.28 4.97 -9.28
C THR A 91 0.75 4.83 -8.15
N LYS A 92 1.48 3.72 -8.10
CA LYS A 92 2.57 3.52 -7.12
C LYS A 92 3.64 4.61 -7.24
N LYS A 93 4.01 5.00 -8.47
CA LYS A 93 4.97 6.07 -8.70
C LYS A 93 4.48 7.41 -8.13
N ALA A 94 3.20 7.76 -8.33
CA ALA A 94 2.60 8.97 -7.78
C ALA A 94 2.60 8.93 -6.24
N LEU A 95 2.13 7.83 -5.65
CA LEU A 95 2.08 7.64 -4.19
C LEU A 95 3.46 7.76 -3.53
N ASN A 96 4.51 7.22 -4.15
CA ASN A 96 5.87 7.32 -3.60
C ASN A 96 6.41 8.76 -3.54
N GLN A 97 5.86 9.69 -4.31
CA GLN A 97 6.27 11.09 -4.32
C GLN A 97 5.41 11.99 -3.43
N THR A 98 4.21 11.54 -3.04
CA THR A 98 3.20 12.40 -2.40
C THR A 98 3.68 13.10 -1.12
N PHE A 99 4.57 12.47 -0.34
CA PHE A 99 5.10 13.07 0.90
C PHE A 99 6.28 14.03 0.68
N ASN A 100 6.79 14.12 -0.54
CA ASN A 100 7.92 14.99 -0.89
C ASN A 100 7.49 16.17 -1.79
N ASN A 101 6.34 16.07 -2.45
CA ASN A 101 5.81 17.06 -3.36
C ASN A 101 4.96 18.11 -2.64
N THR A 102 4.95 19.35 -3.17
CA THR A 102 3.85 20.30 -2.94
C THR A 102 2.61 19.82 -3.69
N LEU A 103 1.45 20.42 -3.41
CA LEU A 103 0.23 20.11 -4.16
C LEU A 103 0.40 20.36 -5.66
N GLU A 104 1.01 21.49 -6.02
CA GLU A 104 1.26 21.87 -7.42
C GLU A 104 2.15 20.84 -8.13
N ALA A 105 3.27 20.47 -7.50
CA ALA A 105 4.18 19.45 -8.05
C ALA A 105 3.52 18.06 -8.16
N GLN A 106 2.61 17.73 -7.21
CA GLN A 106 1.86 16.49 -7.27
C GLN A 106 0.86 16.49 -8.44
N LEU A 107 0.13 17.60 -8.65
CA LEU A 107 -0.79 17.74 -9.77
C LEU A 107 -0.09 17.68 -11.13
N GLU A 108 1.09 18.31 -11.27
CA GLU A 108 1.92 18.19 -12.46
C GLU A 108 2.37 16.75 -12.73
N LEU A 109 2.80 16.04 -11.67
CA LEU A 109 3.15 14.64 -11.78
C LEU A 109 1.95 13.76 -12.18
N GLU A 110 0.79 14.00 -11.58
CA GLU A 110 -0.46 13.29 -11.90
C GLU A 110 -0.87 13.51 -13.35
N ASP A 111 -0.77 14.72 -13.89
CA ASP A 111 -1.07 15.03 -15.29
C ASP A 111 -0.19 14.20 -16.24
N VAL A 112 1.11 14.16 -15.98
CA VAL A 112 2.06 13.35 -16.77
C VAL A 112 1.71 11.86 -16.70
N LEU A 113 1.50 11.32 -15.49
CA LEU A 113 1.24 9.90 -15.31
C LEU A 113 -0.13 9.50 -15.84
N GLN A 114 -1.15 10.36 -15.71
CA GLN A 114 -2.48 10.15 -16.27
C GLN A 114 -2.45 10.15 -17.79
N THR A 115 -1.68 11.06 -18.41
CA THR A 115 -1.46 11.06 -19.85
C THR A 115 -0.80 9.78 -20.33
N MET A 116 0.19 9.27 -19.59
CA MET A 116 0.83 7.98 -19.91
C MET A 116 -0.17 6.82 -19.81
N ALA A 117 -0.98 6.78 -18.74
CA ALA A 117 -2.01 5.76 -18.56
C ALA A 117 -3.07 5.82 -19.66
N GLY A 118 -3.54 7.02 -20.02
CA GLY A 118 -4.56 7.26 -21.05
C GLY A 118 -4.12 6.86 -22.46
N ASN A 119 -2.80 6.80 -22.72
CA ASN A 119 -2.26 6.33 -23.99
C ASN A 119 -2.02 4.81 -24.06
N SER A 120 -2.21 4.08 -22.94
CA SER A 120 -1.97 2.64 -22.85
C SER A 120 -3.00 1.80 -23.63
N GLU A 121 -2.60 0.56 -23.98
CA GLU A 121 -3.55 -0.42 -24.51
C GLU A 121 -4.61 -0.80 -23.47
N ASP A 122 -4.23 -0.87 -22.20
CA ASP A 122 -5.14 -1.21 -21.11
C ASP A 122 -6.24 -0.16 -20.91
N TYR A 123 -5.94 1.14 -21.09
CA TYR A 123 -6.98 2.17 -21.05
C TYR A 123 -8.00 2.02 -22.20
N LYS A 124 -7.52 1.73 -23.42
CA LYS A 124 -8.39 1.49 -24.58
C LYS A 124 -9.26 0.26 -24.38
N GLU A 125 -8.67 -0.82 -23.88
CA GLU A 125 -9.39 -2.04 -23.53
C GLU A 125 -10.43 -1.79 -22.43
N GLY A 126 -10.05 -1.11 -21.35
CA GLY A 126 -10.94 -0.80 -20.23
C GLY A 126 -12.15 0.03 -20.67
N THR A 127 -11.95 1.06 -21.50
CA THR A 127 -13.04 1.90 -22.04
C THR A 127 -13.94 1.12 -22.98
N SER A 128 -13.39 0.31 -23.90
CA SER A 128 -14.17 -0.52 -24.81
C SER A 128 -15.00 -1.56 -24.06
N ALA A 129 -14.37 -2.28 -23.12
CA ALA A 129 -15.05 -3.28 -22.30
C ALA A 129 -16.19 -2.68 -21.48
N PHE A 130 -16.02 -1.47 -20.92
CA PHE A 130 -17.07 -0.75 -20.20
C PHE A 130 -18.27 -0.43 -21.08
N LEU A 131 -18.03 0.10 -22.29
CA LEU A 131 -19.10 0.43 -23.24
C LEU A 131 -19.84 -0.83 -23.73
N GLU A 132 -19.10 -1.91 -23.95
CA GLU A 132 -19.63 -3.21 -24.41
C GLU A 132 -20.23 -4.06 -23.28
N LYS A 133 -20.15 -3.60 -22.01
CA LYS A 133 -20.61 -4.31 -20.81
C LYS A 133 -20.02 -5.72 -20.65
N ARG A 134 -18.74 -5.88 -20.98
CA ARG A 134 -17.97 -7.12 -20.82
C ARG A 134 -16.81 -6.94 -19.83
N MET A 135 -16.25 -8.04 -19.38
CA MET A 135 -15.01 -8.00 -18.57
C MET A 135 -13.82 -7.58 -19.46
N PRO A 136 -12.97 -6.65 -18.97
CA PRO A 136 -11.75 -6.28 -19.69
C PRO A 136 -10.67 -7.39 -19.57
N VAL A 137 -9.76 -7.42 -20.55
CA VAL A 137 -8.58 -8.29 -20.54
C VAL A 137 -7.34 -7.42 -20.65
N PHE A 138 -6.79 -7.06 -19.51
CA PHE A 138 -5.61 -6.20 -19.42
C PHE A 138 -4.32 -6.95 -19.72
N LYS A 139 -3.34 -6.24 -20.30
CA LYS A 139 -2.03 -6.79 -20.71
C LYS A 139 -0.84 -6.11 -20.00
N GLY A 140 -1.10 -5.09 -19.19
CA GLY A 140 -0.07 -4.34 -18.47
C GLY A 140 0.74 -3.39 -19.36
N LYS A 141 0.19 -2.85 -20.42
CA LYS A 141 0.89 -1.96 -21.36
C LYS A 141 -0.03 -0.97 -22.07
#